data_3ea38f254c34835de0425faa1c1c1660
#
_entry.id   3ea38f254c34835de0425faa1c1c1660
#
_cell.length_a   1.000
_cell.length_b   1.000
_cell.length_c   1.000
_cell.angle_alpha   90.00
_cell.angle_beta   90.00
_cell.angle_gamma   90.00
#
_symmetry.space_group_name_H-M   'P 1'
#
loop_
_entity.id
_entity.type
_entity.pdbx_description
1 polymer ?
#
loop_
_entity_poly.entity_id
_entity_poly.type
_entity_poly.pdbx_seq_one_letter_code
_entity_poly.pdbx_strand_id
1 'polypeptide(L)'
;MNYQNNKHFVLLLLFSFWINLSSAQVQDTIKILAIGNSFSEDATESYLCNLAKSDGIKLIVGNMYIGGCSLKSHWNNALENKKLYSYRKITNGVKITVENQTLLDAIKDEDWDYITFQQVSQDSGLYNKYFPYLSNLLQYVKGNATNDNVKYALHQTWAYAANSSHSGFANYNRDQMQMFNAIVCAVNTASAQVGIVIIISSGTAIQNGRSRYIDDRFNRDGYHLSFGIGRYTAACTWYEKLLKKSVVGNSFIPETMTKEEAHISQLAAHFAILNPKVVTSMVNIVPGKSMLSGIKKTSVKPL
;
A
#
# COMPACT_ATOMS: atom_id res chain seq x y z
N MET A 1 26.96 -79.19 -43.31
CA MET A 1 26.18 -79.04 -42.09
C MET A 1 26.52 -77.66 -41.50
N ASN A 2 25.68 -76.68 -41.74
CA ASN A 2 25.93 -75.28 -41.32
C ASN A 2 25.08 -75.02 -40.08
N TYR A 3 25.74 -74.71 -38.97
CA TYR A 3 25.09 -74.21 -37.79
C TYR A 3 25.08 -72.66 -37.83
N GLN A 4 23.87 -72.07 -37.95
CA GLN A 4 23.67 -70.65 -37.78
C GLN A 4 23.43 -70.35 -36.30
N ASN A 5 24.30 -69.50 -35.75
CA ASN A 5 24.15 -68.93 -34.41
C ASN A 5 23.30 -67.68 -34.48
N ASN A 6 22.05 -67.74 -33.97
CA ASN A 6 21.19 -66.56 -33.73
C ASN A 6 21.56 -65.94 -32.39
N LYS A 7 22.20 -64.79 -32.43
CA LYS A 7 22.39 -63.92 -31.26
C LYS A 7 21.19 -62.97 -31.16
N HIS A 8 20.31 -63.21 -30.16
CA HIS A 8 19.27 -62.26 -29.80
C HIS A 8 19.90 -61.12 -29.01
N PHE A 9 19.84 -59.90 -29.58
CA PHE A 9 20.26 -58.66 -28.95
C PHE A 9 19.04 -58.13 -28.12
N VAL A 10 19.07 -58.26 -26.81
CA VAL A 10 18.07 -57.68 -25.92
C VAL A 10 18.45 -56.24 -25.65
N LEU A 11 17.71 -55.28 -26.23
CA LEU A 11 17.87 -53.86 -26.05
C LEU A 11 17.11 -53.48 -24.76
N LEU A 12 17.81 -53.28 -23.62
CA LEU A 12 17.25 -52.77 -22.39
C LEU A 12 17.11 -51.24 -22.51
N LEU A 13 15.87 -50.76 -22.73
CA LEU A 13 15.51 -49.37 -22.66
C LEU A 13 15.36 -48.94 -21.17
N LEU A 14 16.41 -48.32 -20.66
CA LEU A 14 16.35 -47.63 -19.33
C LEU A 14 15.59 -46.33 -19.49
N PHE A 15 14.31 -46.32 -19.13
CA PHE A 15 13.50 -45.11 -18.91
C PHE A 15 13.97 -44.43 -17.63
N SER A 16 14.85 -43.44 -17.71
CA SER A 16 15.19 -42.58 -16.61
C SER A 16 14.02 -41.62 -16.33
N PHE A 17 13.21 -41.92 -15.34
CA PHE A 17 12.19 -41.02 -14.78
C PHE A 17 12.91 -39.88 -14.09
N TRP A 18 13.01 -38.72 -14.73
CA TRP A 18 13.41 -37.48 -14.06
C TRP A 18 12.25 -37.03 -13.19
N ILE A 19 12.27 -37.37 -11.91
CA ILE A 19 11.38 -36.77 -10.92
C ILE A 19 11.87 -35.33 -10.74
N ASN A 20 11.22 -34.37 -11.39
CA ASN A 20 11.35 -32.97 -11.06
C ASN A 20 10.75 -32.77 -9.66
N LEU A 21 11.58 -32.91 -8.63
CA LEU A 21 11.28 -32.39 -7.32
C LEU A 21 11.24 -30.86 -7.42
N SER A 22 10.06 -30.34 -7.80
CA SER A 22 9.75 -28.94 -7.63
C SER A 22 9.82 -28.66 -6.12
N SER A 23 10.96 -28.18 -5.64
CA SER A 23 11.05 -27.65 -4.30
C SER A 23 10.05 -26.52 -4.24
N ALA A 24 8.94 -26.71 -3.53
CA ALA A 24 8.03 -25.63 -3.21
C ALA A 24 8.87 -24.59 -2.47
N GLN A 25 9.24 -23.52 -3.16
CA GLN A 25 9.94 -22.40 -2.55
C GLN A 25 9.02 -21.89 -1.46
N VAL A 26 9.42 -22.06 -0.20
CA VAL A 26 8.68 -21.49 0.93
C VAL A 26 8.68 -20.00 0.69
N GLN A 27 7.56 -19.48 0.24
CA GLN A 27 7.42 -18.05 0.01
C GLN A 27 7.49 -17.38 1.37
N ASP A 28 8.58 -16.62 1.60
CA ASP A 28 8.78 -15.89 2.84
C ASP A 28 7.60 -14.97 3.13
N THR A 29 7.20 -14.92 4.40
CA THR A 29 6.12 -14.04 4.84
C THR A 29 6.59 -12.60 4.76
N ILE A 30 5.89 -11.76 4.00
CA ILE A 30 6.17 -10.32 3.94
C ILE A 30 5.59 -9.65 5.18
N LYS A 31 6.37 -8.80 5.84
CA LYS A 31 6.01 -8.15 7.10
C LYS A 31 6.05 -6.62 6.95
N ILE A 32 4.93 -5.96 7.22
CA ILE A 32 4.75 -4.52 7.04
C ILE A 32 4.29 -3.90 8.35
N LEU A 33 5.01 -2.89 8.86
CA LEU A 33 4.58 -2.05 9.98
C LEU A 33 4.15 -0.67 9.48
N ALA A 34 2.94 -0.27 9.77
CA ALA A 34 2.46 1.09 9.53
C ALA A 34 2.52 1.90 10.84
N ILE A 35 3.23 3.03 10.83
CA ILE A 35 3.21 4.03 11.89
C ILE A 35 2.30 5.16 11.41
N GLY A 36 1.06 5.19 11.94
CA GLY A 36 0.03 6.05 11.38
C GLY A 36 -1.15 6.32 12.31
N ASN A 37 -2.31 6.43 11.70
CA ASN A 37 -3.57 6.81 12.36
C ASN A 37 -4.75 6.16 11.61
N SER A 38 -5.95 6.76 11.64
CA SER A 38 -7.12 6.24 10.92
C SER A 38 -6.93 6.09 9.41
N PHE A 39 -5.97 6.81 8.82
CA PHE A 39 -5.66 6.69 7.40
C PHE A 39 -4.82 5.44 7.09
N SER A 40 -3.91 5.03 7.97
CA SER A 40 -3.25 3.72 7.83
C SER A 40 -4.23 2.57 8.12
N GLU A 41 -5.15 2.73 9.07
CA GLU A 41 -6.25 1.78 9.29
C GLU A 41 -7.05 1.55 8.01
N ASP A 42 -7.54 2.65 7.40
CA ASP A 42 -8.34 2.57 6.17
C ASP A 42 -7.59 1.89 5.02
N ALA A 43 -6.27 2.11 4.92
CA ALA A 43 -5.47 1.59 3.82
C ALA A 43 -5.04 0.12 4.00
N THR A 44 -4.84 -0.35 5.24
CA THR A 44 -4.12 -1.61 5.46
C THR A 44 -4.94 -2.70 6.16
N GLU A 45 -5.89 -2.32 7.04
CA GLU A 45 -6.48 -3.31 7.94
C GLU A 45 -7.63 -4.13 7.34
N SER A 46 -8.26 -3.64 6.26
CA SER A 46 -9.46 -4.30 5.71
C SER A 46 -9.17 -5.32 4.62
N TYR A 47 -8.36 -4.98 3.60
CA TYR A 47 -8.30 -5.77 2.37
C TYR A 47 -6.89 -6.18 1.93
N LEU A 48 -5.84 -5.58 2.50
CA LEU A 48 -4.46 -5.82 2.05
C LEU A 48 -4.05 -7.29 2.21
N CYS A 49 -4.38 -7.91 3.35
CA CYS A 49 -4.10 -9.33 3.59
C CYS A 49 -4.91 -10.24 2.65
N ASN A 50 -6.15 -9.87 2.30
CA ASN A 50 -6.98 -10.65 1.39
C ASN A 50 -6.45 -10.61 -0.05
N LEU A 51 -6.00 -9.43 -0.51
CA LEU A 51 -5.33 -9.27 -1.81
C LEU A 51 -4.05 -10.12 -1.87
N ALA A 52 -3.23 -10.11 -0.83
CA ALA A 52 -2.04 -10.93 -0.76
C ALA A 52 -2.37 -12.43 -0.79
N LYS A 53 -3.35 -12.85 0.03
CA LYS A 53 -3.80 -14.24 0.15
C LYS A 53 -4.33 -14.80 -1.18
N SER A 54 -5.07 -14.01 -1.96
CA SER A 54 -5.61 -14.46 -3.26
C SER A 54 -4.53 -14.79 -4.28
N ASP A 55 -3.34 -14.25 -4.09
CA ASP A 55 -2.14 -14.52 -4.90
C ASP A 55 -1.14 -15.48 -4.21
N GLY A 56 -1.57 -16.13 -3.14
CA GLY A 56 -0.75 -17.10 -2.39
C GLY A 56 0.33 -16.48 -1.50
N ILE A 57 0.36 -15.13 -1.36
CA ILE A 57 1.37 -14.41 -0.58
C ILE A 57 0.96 -14.39 0.89
N LYS A 58 1.86 -14.81 1.78
CA LYS A 58 1.69 -14.67 3.23
C LYS A 58 2.09 -13.26 3.65
N LEU A 59 1.21 -12.59 4.41
CA LEU A 59 1.41 -11.20 4.83
C LEU A 59 1.11 -11.04 6.32
N ILE A 60 2.00 -10.36 7.03
CA ILE A 60 1.77 -9.82 8.37
C ILE A 60 1.73 -8.30 8.26
N VAL A 61 0.68 -7.69 8.80
CA VAL A 61 0.53 -6.23 8.86
C VAL A 61 0.40 -5.81 10.31
N GLY A 62 1.33 -4.99 10.78
CA GLY A 62 1.22 -4.25 12.03
C GLY A 62 0.77 -2.80 11.76
N ASN A 63 -0.13 -2.26 12.58
CA ASN A 63 -0.52 -0.86 12.53
C ASN A 63 -0.42 -0.25 13.94
N MET A 64 0.49 0.72 14.09
CA MET A 64 0.62 1.53 15.31
C MET A 64 -0.35 2.69 15.24
N TYR A 65 -1.53 2.46 15.81
CA TYR A 65 -2.68 3.35 15.69
C TYR A 65 -2.85 4.28 16.89
N ILE A 66 -2.97 5.56 16.60
CA ILE A 66 -3.59 6.58 17.45
C ILE A 66 -4.41 7.47 16.53
N GLY A 67 -5.70 7.69 16.83
CA GLY A 67 -6.58 8.55 16.04
C GLY A 67 -6.00 9.96 15.88
N GLY A 68 -5.90 10.46 14.64
CA GLY A 68 -5.39 11.81 14.36
C GLY A 68 -3.91 12.05 14.72
N CYS A 69 -3.11 11.02 14.93
CA CYS A 69 -1.70 11.16 15.30
C CYS A 69 -0.88 11.74 14.16
N SER A 70 -0.15 12.83 14.46
CA SER A 70 0.78 13.47 13.53
C SER A 70 2.20 12.92 13.67
N LEU A 71 3.08 13.18 12.71
CA LEU A 71 4.52 12.87 12.82
C LEU A 71 5.14 13.48 14.09
N LYS A 72 4.72 14.71 14.47
CA LYS A 72 5.13 15.34 15.72
C LYS A 72 4.72 14.51 16.93
N SER A 73 3.46 14.05 16.94
CA SER A 73 2.92 13.26 18.06
C SER A 73 3.62 11.89 18.13
N HIS A 74 3.84 11.23 17.01
CA HIS A 74 4.60 9.97 16.97
C HIS A 74 6.02 10.15 17.51
N TRP A 75 6.72 11.21 17.09
CA TRP A 75 8.05 11.52 17.61
C TRP A 75 8.07 11.75 19.10
N ASN A 76 7.16 12.57 19.62
CA ASN A 76 7.08 12.85 21.06
C ASN A 76 6.77 11.58 21.87
N ASN A 77 5.89 10.72 21.35
CA ASN A 77 5.57 9.45 22.00
C ASN A 77 6.77 8.48 21.98
N ALA A 78 7.54 8.44 20.90
CA ALA A 78 8.75 7.64 20.81
C ALA A 78 9.83 8.12 21.79
N LEU A 79 10.06 9.44 21.87
CA LEU A 79 11.05 10.05 22.73
C LEU A 79 10.81 9.75 24.21
N GLU A 80 9.53 9.77 24.63
CA GLU A 80 9.10 9.52 26.01
C GLU A 80 8.70 8.06 26.26
N ASN A 81 8.85 7.18 25.25
CA ASN A 81 8.42 5.77 25.26
C ASN A 81 6.98 5.58 25.81
N LYS A 82 6.04 6.41 25.34
CA LYS A 82 4.67 6.44 25.82
C LYS A 82 3.87 5.21 25.39
N LYS A 83 3.15 4.60 26.35
CA LYS A 83 2.24 3.48 26.13
C LYS A 83 0.84 3.99 25.72
N LEU A 84 0.74 4.58 24.52
CA LEU A 84 -0.49 5.22 24.03
C LEU A 84 -1.07 4.56 22.78
N TYR A 85 -0.36 3.60 22.19
CA TYR A 85 -0.77 3.00 20.93
C TYR A 85 -1.72 1.82 21.14
N SER A 86 -2.71 1.75 20.26
CA SER A 86 -3.42 0.53 19.93
C SER A 86 -2.59 -0.18 18.86
N TYR A 87 -1.85 -1.22 19.22
CA TYR A 87 -1.10 -2.03 18.28
C TYR A 87 -2.01 -3.09 17.67
N ARG A 88 -2.29 -2.96 16.39
CA ARG A 88 -3.19 -3.83 15.64
C ARG A 88 -2.38 -4.67 14.68
N LYS A 89 -2.32 -5.97 14.94
CA LYS A 89 -1.55 -6.93 14.13
C LYS A 89 -2.50 -7.89 13.42
N ILE A 90 -2.31 -8.01 12.11
CA ILE A 90 -3.09 -8.91 11.25
C ILE A 90 -2.16 -9.99 10.74
N THR A 91 -2.44 -11.22 11.14
CA THR A 91 -1.70 -12.42 10.71
C THR A 91 -2.68 -13.41 10.11
N ASN A 92 -2.43 -13.86 8.88
CA ASN A 92 -3.33 -14.77 8.16
C ASN A 92 -4.80 -14.28 8.08
N GLY A 93 -5.00 -12.97 8.03
CA GLY A 93 -6.33 -12.34 7.97
C GLY A 93 -7.03 -12.19 9.33
N VAL A 94 -6.42 -12.63 10.43
CA VAL A 94 -6.96 -12.45 11.79
C VAL A 94 -6.31 -11.24 12.42
N LYS A 95 -7.12 -10.26 12.84
CA LYS A 95 -6.67 -9.06 13.54
C LYS A 95 -6.70 -9.26 15.05
N ILE A 96 -5.55 -9.04 15.69
CA ILE A 96 -5.40 -8.95 17.15
C ILE A 96 -5.03 -7.51 17.49
N THR A 97 -5.64 -6.97 18.54
CA THR A 97 -5.36 -5.63 19.04
C THR A 97 -4.82 -5.71 20.46
N VAL A 98 -3.68 -5.06 20.69
CA VAL A 98 -3.08 -4.93 22.01
C VAL A 98 -2.99 -3.43 22.34
N GLU A 99 -3.66 -3.03 23.40
CA GLU A 99 -3.70 -1.63 23.83
C GLU A 99 -2.47 -1.27 24.68
N ASN A 100 -2.25 0.03 24.85
CA ASN A 100 -1.20 0.58 25.71
C ASN A 100 0.21 0.10 25.32
N GLN A 101 0.48 0.02 24.03
CA GLN A 101 1.80 -0.33 23.52
C GLN A 101 2.66 0.90 23.26
N THR A 102 3.97 0.75 23.34
CA THR A 102 4.93 1.75 22.89
C THR A 102 5.26 1.54 21.42
N LEU A 103 5.77 2.56 20.75
CA LEU A 103 6.27 2.39 19.38
C LEU A 103 7.41 1.38 19.31
N LEU A 104 8.24 1.33 20.35
CA LEU A 104 9.36 0.40 20.46
C LEU A 104 8.93 -1.06 20.49
N ASP A 105 7.83 -1.36 21.21
CA ASP A 105 7.30 -2.73 21.30
C ASP A 105 6.96 -3.27 19.90
N ALA A 106 6.29 -2.47 19.08
CA ALA A 106 5.91 -2.87 17.73
C ALA A 106 7.09 -2.92 16.76
N ILE A 107 8.06 -2.02 16.86
CA ILE A 107 9.26 -2.06 16.01
C ILE A 107 10.03 -3.35 16.25
N LYS A 108 10.07 -3.87 17.47
CA LYS A 108 10.80 -5.07 17.85
C LYS A 108 9.99 -6.37 17.78
N ASP A 109 8.69 -6.29 17.50
CA ASP A 109 7.81 -7.47 17.51
C ASP A 109 8.08 -8.42 16.33
N GLU A 110 8.53 -7.89 15.20
CA GLU A 110 8.84 -8.68 14.01
C GLU A 110 10.10 -8.14 13.30
N ASP A 111 10.74 -9.01 12.51
CA ASP A 111 11.74 -8.57 11.53
C ASP A 111 11.03 -7.97 10.32
N TRP A 112 10.62 -6.70 10.44
CA TRP A 112 9.82 -6.01 9.43
C TRP A 112 10.56 -5.84 8.11
N ASP A 113 9.94 -6.22 6.98
CA ASP A 113 10.47 -5.93 5.64
C ASP A 113 10.25 -4.47 5.24
N TYR A 114 9.13 -3.92 5.71
CA TYR A 114 8.76 -2.52 5.46
C TYR A 114 8.26 -1.86 6.73
N ILE A 115 8.76 -0.64 7.00
CA ILE A 115 8.19 0.25 8.01
C ILE A 115 7.77 1.54 7.31
N THR A 116 6.52 1.96 7.50
CA THR A 116 5.95 3.11 6.80
C THR A 116 5.59 4.22 7.75
N PHE A 117 5.71 5.44 7.26
CA PHE A 117 5.34 6.66 7.98
C PHE A 117 4.28 7.42 7.19
N GLN A 118 3.45 8.18 7.88
CA GLN A 118 2.52 9.12 7.26
C GLN A 118 2.32 10.35 8.13
N GLN A 119 1.93 11.46 7.51
CA GLN A 119 1.50 12.65 8.24
C GLN A 119 -0.01 12.56 8.51
N VAL A 120 -0.48 13.26 9.55
CA VAL A 120 -1.91 13.42 9.80
C VAL A 120 -2.57 14.17 8.64
N SER A 121 -3.80 13.80 8.32
CA SER A 121 -4.45 14.20 7.07
C SER A 121 -4.50 15.71 6.81
N GLN A 122 -4.85 16.52 7.81
CA GLN A 122 -4.93 17.99 7.67
C GLN A 122 -3.55 18.66 7.46
N ASP A 123 -2.47 18.00 7.85
CA ASP A 123 -1.10 18.52 7.73
C ASP A 123 -0.32 17.85 6.58
N SER A 124 -0.92 16.88 5.89
CA SER A 124 -0.20 16.04 4.92
C SER A 124 0.30 16.80 3.68
N GLY A 125 -0.33 17.92 3.33
CA GLY A 125 0.16 18.83 2.28
C GLY A 125 1.02 19.98 2.79
N LEU A 126 1.29 20.07 4.10
CA LEU A 126 2.07 21.13 4.71
C LEU A 126 3.50 20.65 4.99
N TYR A 127 4.41 20.89 4.04
CA TYR A 127 5.79 20.41 4.11
C TYR A 127 6.50 20.78 5.41
N ASN A 128 6.32 21.99 5.93
CA ASN A 128 6.92 22.44 7.19
C ASN A 128 6.47 21.66 8.42
N LYS A 129 5.37 20.87 8.33
CA LYS A 129 4.89 20.00 9.41
C LYS A 129 5.59 18.64 9.44
N TYR A 130 6.38 18.30 8.43
CA TYR A 130 7.15 17.06 8.43
C TYR A 130 8.42 17.16 9.28
N PHE A 131 9.05 18.33 9.34
CA PHE A 131 10.34 18.51 9.98
C PHE A 131 10.30 19.31 11.29
N PRO A 132 11.15 18.94 12.27
CA PRO A 132 12.19 17.89 12.22
C PRO A 132 11.68 16.46 12.50
N TYR A 133 10.37 16.30 12.68
CA TYR A 133 9.74 15.10 13.24
C TYR A 133 9.95 13.83 12.41
N LEU A 134 9.84 13.93 11.08
CA LEU A 134 10.08 12.78 10.20
C LEU A 134 11.52 12.30 10.27
N SER A 135 12.49 13.22 10.25
CA SER A 135 13.92 12.87 10.35
C SER A 135 14.21 12.17 11.68
N ASN A 136 13.73 12.73 12.77
CA ASN A 136 13.96 12.20 14.11
C ASN A 136 13.30 10.83 14.30
N LEU A 137 12.05 10.70 13.88
CA LEU A 137 11.30 9.44 13.95
C LEU A 137 11.94 8.35 13.09
N LEU A 138 12.37 8.69 11.88
CA LEU A 138 13.09 7.76 11.00
C LEU A 138 14.41 7.28 11.63
N GLN A 139 15.21 8.16 12.24
CA GLN A 139 16.43 7.77 12.94
C GLN A 139 16.13 6.86 14.14
N TYR A 140 15.11 7.19 14.93
CA TYR A 140 14.68 6.35 16.04
C TYR A 140 14.28 4.94 15.57
N VAL A 141 13.49 4.85 14.50
CA VAL A 141 13.07 3.56 13.94
C VAL A 141 14.25 2.79 13.37
N LYS A 142 15.18 3.45 12.65
CA LYS A 142 16.40 2.83 12.12
C LYS A 142 17.28 2.25 13.23
N GLY A 143 17.39 2.96 14.35
CA GLY A 143 18.20 2.51 15.48
C GLY A 143 17.59 1.38 16.32
N ASN A 144 16.31 1.05 16.09
CA ASN A 144 15.59 0.03 16.86
C ASN A 144 15.01 -1.12 16.02
N ALA A 145 15.00 -1.01 14.70
CA ALA A 145 14.55 -2.08 13.81
C ALA A 145 15.50 -3.30 13.94
N THR A 146 14.92 -4.51 13.92
CA THR A 146 15.64 -5.77 14.09
C THR A 146 16.13 -6.37 12.77
N ASN A 147 15.51 -5.98 11.64
CA ASN A 147 15.90 -6.42 10.29
C ASN A 147 16.83 -5.38 9.64
N ASP A 148 18.09 -5.74 9.40
CA ASP A 148 19.09 -4.87 8.76
C ASP A 148 18.70 -4.50 7.30
N ASN A 149 17.83 -5.27 6.66
CA ASN A 149 17.38 -5.06 5.29
C ASN A 149 16.01 -4.35 5.20
N VAL A 150 15.50 -3.83 6.33
CA VAL A 150 14.21 -3.13 6.37
C VAL A 150 14.17 -1.95 5.40
N LYS A 151 13.07 -1.82 4.68
CA LYS A 151 12.82 -0.72 3.75
C LYS A 151 11.83 0.26 4.35
N TYR A 152 12.15 1.55 4.24
CA TYR A 152 11.28 2.62 4.73
C TYR A 152 10.45 3.21 3.63
N ALA A 153 9.18 3.54 3.93
CA ALA A 153 8.26 4.13 2.96
C ALA A 153 7.47 5.29 3.57
N LEU A 154 7.09 6.25 2.71
CA LEU A 154 6.09 7.27 3.05
C LEU A 154 4.75 6.90 2.43
N HIS A 155 3.70 6.88 3.23
CA HIS A 155 2.33 6.77 2.76
C HIS A 155 1.83 8.16 2.37
N GLN A 156 1.61 8.37 1.07
CA GLN A 156 0.93 9.54 0.54
C GLN A 156 -0.57 9.34 0.74
N THR A 157 -1.12 10.06 1.71
CA THR A 157 -2.55 10.04 2.01
C THR A 157 -3.35 10.77 0.92
N TRP A 158 -4.68 10.75 1.02
CA TRP A 158 -5.60 11.33 0.04
C TRP A 158 -6.13 12.68 0.45
N ALA A 159 -6.53 13.48 -0.53
CA ALA A 159 -7.27 14.70 -0.30
C ALA A 159 -8.69 14.40 0.20
N TYR A 160 -9.26 15.32 0.96
CA TYR A 160 -10.63 15.25 1.43
C TYR A 160 -11.64 15.28 0.28
N ALA A 161 -12.87 14.85 0.54
CA ALA A 161 -13.97 15.04 -0.38
C ALA A 161 -14.24 16.53 -0.62
N ALA A 162 -14.71 16.89 -1.80
CA ALA A 162 -14.98 18.30 -2.17
C ALA A 162 -15.97 18.98 -1.22
N ASN A 163 -16.89 18.21 -0.62
CA ASN A 163 -17.90 18.69 0.35
C ASN A 163 -17.48 18.49 1.81
N SER A 164 -16.21 18.17 2.10
CA SER A 164 -15.74 17.90 3.46
C SER A 164 -15.93 19.11 4.39
N SER A 165 -16.50 18.87 5.56
CA SER A 165 -16.63 19.86 6.63
C SER A 165 -15.44 19.90 7.58
N HIS A 166 -14.43 19.03 7.39
CA HIS A 166 -13.26 18.96 8.26
C HIS A 166 -12.54 20.31 8.34
N SER A 167 -12.26 20.81 9.56
CA SER A 167 -11.66 22.14 9.75
C SER A 167 -10.32 22.31 9.05
N GLY A 168 -9.48 21.28 9.05
CA GLY A 168 -8.18 21.27 8.38
C GLY A 168 -8.25 21.39 6.85
N PHE A 169 -9.43 21.25 6.24
CA PHE A 169 -9.60 21.49 4.80
C PHE A 169 -9.40 22.96 4.42
N ALA A 170 -9.59 23.87 5.39
CA ALA A 170 -9.31 25.29 5.22
C ALA A 170 -7.83 25.59 4.89
N ASN A 171 -6.89 24.72 5.29
CA ASN A 171 -5.47 24.83 4.93
C ASN A 171 -5.23 24.79 3.41
N TYR A 172 -6.21 24.32 2.65
CA TYR A 172 -6.17 24.10 1.20
C TYR A 172 -7.32 24.86 0.51
N ASN A 173 -7.79 25.95 1.09
CA ASN A 173 -8.92 26.77 0.58
C ASN A 173 -10.21 25.96 0.35
N ARG A 174 -10.38 24.81 1.05
CA ARG A 174 -11.47 23.85 0.84
C ARG A 174 -11.55 23.35 -0.61
N ASP A 175 -10.42 23.27 -1.30
CA ASP A 175 -10.30 22.79 -2.66
C ASP A 175 -9.59 21.41 -2.66
N GLN A 176 -10.27 20.42 -3.20
CA GLN A 176 -9.79 19.05 -3.24
C GLN A 176 -8.51 18.89 -4.07
N MET A 177 -8.45 19.59 -5.22
CA MET A 177 -7.28 19.50 -6.09
C MET A 177 -6.09 20.27 -5.54
N GLN A 178 -6.31 21.41 -4.89
CA GLN A 178 -5.24 22.11 -4.16
C GLN A 178 -4.69 21.24 -3.04
N MET A 179 -5.56 20.58 -2.25
CA MET A 179 -5.12 19.65 -1.22
C MET A 179 -4.32 18.46 -1.81
N PHE A 180 -4.82 17.86 -2.88
CA PHE A 180 -4.12 16.75 -3.57
C PHE A 180 -2.72 17.19 -4.04
N ASN A 181 -2.61 18.30 -4.75
CA ASN A 181 -1.35 18.80 -5.27
C ASN A 181 -0.37 19.16 -4.15
N ALA A 182 -0.85 19.75 -3.06
CA ALA A 182 -0.06 20.05 -1.87
C ALA A 182 0.48 18.77 -1.21
N ILE A 183 -0.35 17.74 -1.07
CA ILE A 183 0.07 16.43 -0.51
C ILE A 183 1.15 15.80 -1.39
N VAL A 184 0.93 15.74 -2.71
CA VAL A 184 1.92 15.20 -3.65
C VAL A 184 3.25 15.93 -3.52
N CYS A 185 3.23 17.26 -3.51
CA CYS A 185 4.42 18.08 -3.39
C CYS A 185 5.15 17.84 -2.06
N ALA A 186 4.42 17.94 -0.93
CA ALA A 186 4.99 17.82 0.41
C ALA A 186 5.62 16.44 0.65
N VAL A 187 4.91 15.36 0.28
CA VAL A 187 5.41 13.98 0.47
C VAL A 187 6.65 13.73 -0.39
N ASN A 188 6.66 14.13 -1.66
CA ASN A 188 7.83 13.93 -2.53
C ASN A 188 9.04 14.72 -2.06
N THR A 189 8.85 15.97 -1.63
CA THR A 189 9.95 16.80 -1.09
C THR A 189 10.47 16.24 0.22
N ALA A 190 9.59 15.87 1.15
CA ALA A 190 9.98 15.27 2.41
C ALA A 190 10.69 13.92 2.23
N SER A 191 10.21 13.09 1.31
CA SER A 191 10.82 11.81 0.93
C SER A 191 12.26 11.99 0.45
N ALA A 192 12.47 12.91 -0.47
CA ALA A 192 13.81 13.23 -1.01
C ALA A 192 14.75 13.72 0.09
N GLN A 193 14.26 14.58 1.00
CA GLN A 193 15.09 15.15 2.08
C GLN A 193 15.60 14.10 3.07
N VAL A 194 14.81 13.07 3.36
CA VAL A 194 15.21 12.00 4.32
C VAL A 194 15.76 10.74 3.63
N GLY A 195 15.83 10.72 2.29
CA GLY A 195 16.32 9.57 1.53
C GLY A 195 15.37 8.37 1.50
N ILE A 196 14.07 8.55 1.77
CA ILE A 196 13.05 7.51 1.60
C ILE A 196 12.64 7.47 0.13
N VAL A 197 12.95 6.38 -0.58
CA VAL A 197 12.67 6.25 -2.02
C VAL A 197 11.32 5.61 -2.34
N ILE A 198 10.67 5.00 -1.34
CA ILE A 198 9.39 4.32 -1.52
C ILE A 198 8.27 5.26 -1.09
N ILE A 199 7.42 5.67 -2.04
CA ILE A 199 6.19 6.41 -1.75
C ILE A 199 5.01 5.52 -2.16
N ILE A 200 4.06 5.33 -1.23
CA ILE A 200 2.82 4.58 -1.48
C ILE A 200 1.76 5.61 -1.86
N SER A 201 1.47 5.73 -3.14
CA SER A 201 0.69 6.83 -3.72
C SER A 201 -0.84 6.63 -3.62
N SER A 202 -1.35 6.28 -2.42
CA SER A 202 -2.78 6.05 -2.22
C SER A 202 -3.63 7.28 -2.57
N GLY A 203 -3.14 8.49 -2.26
CA GLY A 203 -3.84 9.72 -2.61
C GLY A 203 -4.00 9.89 -4.13
N THR A 204 -2.97 9.55 -4.91
CA THR A 204 -3.06 9.57 -6.38
C THR A 204 -4.03 8.51 -6.90
N ALA A 205 -4.03 7.30 -6.31
CA ALA A 205 -4.97 6.25 -6.68
C ALA A 205 -6.43 6.65 -6.43
N ILE A 206 -6.71 7.24 -5.26
CA ILE A 206 -8.04 7.76 -4.93
C ILE A 206 -8.44 8.86 -5.92
N GLN A 207 -7.52 9.78 -6.26
CA GLN A 207 -7.82 10.87 -7.21
C GLN A 207 -8.02 10.36 -8.64
N ASN A 208 -7.28 9.31 -9.07
CA ASN A 208 -7.54 8.61 -10.32
C ASN A 208 -8.97 8.04 -10.35
N GLY A 209 -9.36 7.31 -9.30
CA GLY A 209 -10.71 6.74 -9.19
C GLY A 209 -11.82 7.79 -9.22
N ARG A 210 -11.62 8.94 -8.58
CA ARG A 210 -12.56 10.07 -8.60
C ARG A 210 -12.83 10.62 -9.99
N SER A 211 -11.88 10.51 -10.90
CA SER A 211 -12.09 10.94 -12.29
C SER A 211 -13.11 10.06 -13.05
N ARG A 212 -13.42 8.86 -12.55
CA ARG A 212 -14.41 7.93 -13.13
C ARG A 212 -15.82 8.18 -12.62
N TYR A 213 -15.97 8.53 -11.35
CA TYR A 213 -17.27 8.68 -10.70
C TYR A 213 -17.59 10.15 -10.47
N ILE A 214 -18.83 10.55 -10.78
CA ILE A 214 -19.28 11.95 -10.64
C ILE A 214 -19.32 12.35 -9.17
N ASP A 215 -19.75 11.41 -8.28
CA ASP A 215 -19.81 11.63 -6.85
C ASP A 215 -18.54 11.12 -6.16
N ASP A 216 -18.15 11.78 -5.06
CA ASP A 216 -17.02 11.35 -4.25
C ASP A 216 -17.40 10.17 -3.36
N ARG A 217 -17.50 8.99 -3.97
CA ARG A 217 -17.83 7.72 -3.31
C ARG A 217 -16.68 7.13 -2.51
N PHE A 218 -15.49 7.74 -2.59
CA PHE A 218 -14.29 7.23 -1.94
C PHE A 218 -14.24 7.55 -0.45
N ASN A 219 -14.98 8.56 0.01
CA ASN A 219 -15.03 8.94 1.42
C ASN A 219 -16.40 8.65 2.03
N ARG A 220 -16.42 8.27 3.34
CA ARG A 220 -17.66 8.03 4.10
C ARG A 220 -18.14 9.24 4.89
N ASP A 221 -17.22 10.11 5.32
CA ASP A 221 -17.49 11.25 6.21
C ASP A 221 -16.76 12.53 5.76
N GLY A 222 -16.38 12.57 4.49
CA GLY A 222 -15.66 13.67 3.87
C GLY A 222 -14.13 13.55 3.95
N TYR A 223 -13.55 12.63 4.75
CA TYR A 223 -12.09 12.47 4.85
C TYR A 223 -11.62 11.03 5.05
N HIS A 224 -12.30 10.19 5.82
CA HIS A 224 -12.01 8.76 5.90
C HIS A 224 -12.51 8.01 4.66
N LEU A 225 -11.84 6.93 4.27
CA LEU A 225 -12.26 6.14 3.12
C LEU A 225 -13.53 5.34 3.38
N SER A 226 -14.36 5.23 2.36
CA SER A 226 -15.53 4.34 2.37
C SER A 226 -15.11 2.88 2.53
N PHE A 227 -15.94 2.09 3.18
CA PHE A 227 -15.64 0.68 3.51
C PHE A 227 -15.46 -0.23 2.28
N GLY A 228 -16.06 0.10 1.14
CA GLY A 228 -15.87 -0.60 -0.13
C GLY A 228 -14.74 0.03 -0.95
N ILE A 229 -15.13 0.78 -1.98
CA ILE A 229 -14.24 1.29 -3.04
C ILE A 229 -13.04 2.10 -2.52
N GLY A 230 -13.23 2.90 -1.46
CA GLY A 230 -12.16 3.72 -0.92
C GLY A 230 -11.04 2.89 -0.31
N ARG A 231 -11.35 2.05 0.70
CA ARG A 231 -10.38 1.18 1.37
C ARG A 231 -9.76 0.17 0.42
N TYR A 232 -10.55 -0.36 -0.51
CA TYR A 232 -10.03 -1.33 -1.48
C TYR A 232 -9.01 -0.70 -2.43
N THR A 233 -9.27 0.51 -2.94
CA THR A 233 -8.32 1.24 -3.80
C THR A 233 -7.00 1.54 -3.07
N ALA A 234 -7.06 1.98 -1.81
CA ALA A 234 -5.86 2.21 -1.01
C ALA A 234 -5.10 0.89 -0.76
N ALA A 235 -5.79 -0.19 -0.39
CA ALA A 235 -5.18 -1.51 -0.21
C ALA A 235 -4.52 -2.04 -1.49
N CYS A 236 -5.16 -1.87 -2.66
CA CYS A 236 -4.59 -2.19 -3.97
C CYS A 236 -3.26 -1.43 -4.22
N THR A 237 -3.20 -0.16 -3.81
CA THR A 237 -1.98 0.65 -3.97
C THR A 237 -0.84 0.15 -3.08
N TRP A 238 -1.14 -0.17 -1.82
CA TRP A 238 -0.17 -0.78 -0.91
C TRP A 238 0.31 -2.13 -1.42
N TYR A 239 -0.62 -2.97 -1.87
CA TYR A 239 -0.32 -4.27 -2.45
C TYR A 239 0.69 -4.16 -3.60
N GLU A 240 0.36 -3.40 -4.65
CA GLU A 240 1.22 -3.30 -5.84
C GLU A 240 2.55 -2.63 -5.53
N LYS A 241 2.56 -1.60 -4.67
CA LYS A 241 3.79 -0.88 -4.32
C LYS A 241 4.76 -1.72 -3.52
N LEU A 242 4.29 -2.44 -2.51
CA LEU A 242 5.16 -3.15 -1.57
C LEU A 242 5.42 -4.60 -1.98
N LEU A 243 4.42 -5.30 -2.52
CA LEU A 243 4.56 -6.70 -2.92
C LEU A 243 5.16 -6.84 -4.33
N LYS A 244 5.29 -5.74 -5.09
CA LYS A 244 5.88 -5.72 -6.44
C LYS A 244 5.17 -6.60 -7.47
N LYS A 245 3.88 -6.84 -7.26
CA LYS A 245 3.04 -7.61 -8.16
C LYS A 245 1.86 -6.73 -8.60
N SER A 246 1.53 -6.76 -9.90
CA SER A 246 0.36 -6.01 -10.39
C SER A 246 -0.89 -6.45 -9.68
N VAL A 247 -1.67 -5.47 -9.21
CA VAL A 247 -2.98 -5.73 -8.58
C VAL A 247 -4.08 -5.91 -9.63
N VAL A 248 -3.83 -5.52 -10.87
CA VAL A 248 -4.82 -5.66 -11.96
C VAL A 248 -5.04 -7.14 -12.25
N GLY A 249 -6.30 -7.56 -12.13
CA GLY A 249 -6.69 -8.96 -12.28
C GLY A 249 -6.59 -9.80 -11.00
N ASN A 250 -6.23 -9.20 -9.85
CA ASN A 250 -6.30 -9.89 -8.58
C ASN A 250 -7.74 -10.34 -8.31
N SER A 251 -7.91 -11.61 -7.92
CA SER A 251 -9.23 -12.26 -7.85
C SER A 251 -10.05 -11.88 -6.61
N PHE A 252 -9.42 -11.28 -5.59
CA PHE A 252 -10.14 -10.86 -4.40
C PHE A 252 -10.98 -9.61 -4.67
N ILE A 253 -12.28 -9.72 -4.40
CA ILE A 253 -13.25 -8.62 -4.49
C ILE A 253 -14.03 -8.60 -3.17
N PRO A 254 -14.09 -7.47 -2.45
CA PRO A 254 -14.96 -7.35 -1.29
C PRO A 254 -16.43 -7.62 -1.64
N GLU A 255 -17.15 -8.29 -0.75
CA GLU A 255 -18.58 -8.64 -0.95
C GLU A 255 -19.48 -7.40 -1.20
N THR A 256 -19.05 -6.25 -0.70
CA THR A 256 -19.77 -4.97 -0.84
C THR A 256 -19.50 -4.27 -2.17
N MET A 257 -18.69 -4.88 -3.07
CA MET A 257 -18.26 -4.27 -4.32
C MET A 257 -18.68 -5.11 -5.53
N THR A 258 -19.00 -4.43 -6.62
CA THR A 258 -19.17 -5.06 -7.93
C THR A 258 -17.80 -5.38 -8.56
N LYS A 259 -17.79 -6.30 -9.53
CA LYS A 259 -16.56 -6.59 -10.31
C LYS A 259 -16.03 -5.35 -11.05
N GLU A 260 -16.94 -4.48 -11.51
CA GLU A 260 -16.56 -3.23 -12.17
C GLU A 260 -15.85 -2.27 -11.21
N GLU A 261 -16.42 -2.04 -10.02
CA GLU A 261 -15.82 -1.20 -8.99
C GLU A 261 -14.45 -1.72 -8.55
N ALA A 262 -14.33 -3.05 -8.38
CA ALA A 262 -13.04 -3.65 -8.06
C ALA A 262 -12.01 -3.46 -9.18
N HIS A 263 -12.40 -3.68 -10.43
CA HIS A 263 -11.51 -3.48 -11.58
C HIS A 263 -11.07 -2.02 -11.72
N ILE A 264 -11.99 -1.05 -11.58
CA ILE A 264 -11.65 0.38 -11.59
C ILE A 264 -10.69 0.72 -10.46
N SER A 265 -10.91 0.19 -9.25
CA SER A 265 -10.01 0.39 -8.10
C SER A 265 -8.60 -0.16 -8.34
N GLN A 266 -8.51 -1.37 -8.90
CA GLN A 266 -7.24 -1.99 -9.28
C GLN A 266 -6.49 -1.16 -10.32
N LEU A 267 -7.19 -0.67 -11.35
CA LEU A 267 -6.60 0.19 -12.37
C LEU A 267 -6.18 1.55 -11.82
N ALA A 268 -7.00 2.16 -10.96
CA ALA A 268 -6.68 3.43 -10.33
C ALA A 268 -5.39 3.33 -9.49
N ALA A 269 -5.22 2.22 -8.76
CA ALA A 269 -4.00 1.91 -8.02
C ALA A 269 -2.81 1.68 -8.95
N HIS A 270 -2.96 0.85 -9.97
CA HIS A 270 -1.92 0.55 -10.95
C HIS A 270 -1.40 1.82 -11.63
N PHE A 271 -2.29 2.69 -12.10
CA PHE A 271 -1.88 3.96 -12.70
C PHE A 271 -1.21 4.91 -11.71
N ALA A 272 -1.57 4.87 -10.44
CA ALA A 272 -0.88 5.65 -9.41
C ALA A 272 0.55 5.12 -9.14
N ILE A 273 0.82 3.84 -9.36
CA ILE A 273 2.18 3.30 -9.30
C ILE A 273 3.01 3.77 -10.49
N LEU A 274 2.40 3.80 -11.70
CA LEU A 274 3.08 4.24 -12.93
C LEU A 274 3.28 5.76 -12.97
N ASN A 275 2.30 6.54 -12.50
CA ASN A 275 2.29 8.00 -12.53
C ASN A 275 1.98 8.57 -11.13
N PRO A 276 2.89 8.44 -10.14
CA PRO A 276 2.57 8.72 -8.74
C PRO A 276 2.28 10.18 -8.41
N LYS A 277 2.67 11.11 -9.28
CA LYS A 277 2.59 12.56 -9.02
C LYS A 277 1.44 13.26 -9.74
N VAL A 278 0.76 12.58 -10.66
CA VAL A 278 -0.27 13.18 -11.51
C VAL A 278 -1.49 12.28 -11.61
N VAL A 279 -2.66 12.91 -11.72
CA VAL A 279 -3.91 12.19 -11.94
C VAL A 279 -3.93 11.56 -13.33
N THR A 280 -4.20 10.27 -13.40
CA THR A 280 -4.53 9.57 -14.65
C THR A 280 -6.04 9.49 -14.77
N SER A 281 -6.60 10.14 -15.80
CA SER A 281 -8.05 10.14 -16.02
C SER A 281 -8.56 8.75 -16.35
N MET A 282 -9.60 8.31 -15.64
CA MET A 282 -10.25 7.01 -15.79
C MET A 282 -11.59 7.09 -16.57
N VAL A 283 -11.96 8.28 -17.08
CA VAL A 283 -13.28 8.53 -17.73
C VAL A 283 -13.56 7.58 -18.88
N ASN A 284 -12.56 7.30 -19.72
CA ASN A 284 -12.71 6.51 -20.94
C ASN A 284 -12.31 5.03 -20.77
N ILE A 285 -12.12 4.57 -19.54
CA ILE A 285 -11.75 3.17 -19.32
C ILE A 285 -13.01 2.31 -19.42
N VAL A 286 -13.03 1.43 -20.42
CA VAL A 286 -14.11 0.46 -20.62
C VAL A 286 -13.66 -0.88 -20.02
N PRO A 287 -14.36 -1.40 -19.00
CA PRO A 287 -14.05 -2.71 -18.45
C PRO A 287 -14.02 -3.79 -19.53
N GLY A 288 -12.99 -4.62 -19.53
CA GLY A 288 -12.87 -5.77 -20.44
C GLY A 288 -12.25 -5.49 -21.82
N LYS A 289 -11.89 -4.25 -22.16
CA LYS A 289 -11.12 -3.95 -23.38
C LYS A 289 -9.62 -3.80 -23.04
N SER A 290 -8.76 -4.39 -23.87
CA SER A 290 -7.30 -4.26 -23.76
C SER A 290 -6.87 -2.79 -23.83
N MET A 291 -6.02 -2.36 -22.89
CA MET A 291 -5.67 -0.96 -22.64
C MET A 291 -4.56 -0.38 -23.53
N LEU A 292 -4.10 -1.08 -24.56
CA LEU A 292 -2.93 -0.63 -25.31
C LEU A 292 -3.15 0.57 -26.25
N SER A 293 -4.37 1.11 -26.37
CA SER A 293 -4.70 2.16 -27.37
C SER A 293 -5.30 3.48 -26.87
N GLY A 294 -5.38 3.75 -25.53
CA GLY A 294 -6.23 4.84 -25.03
C GLY A 294 -5.63 5.88 -24.07
N ILE A 295 -4.36 5.83 -23.71
CA ILE A 295 -3.81 6.76 -22.71
C ILE A 295 -3.41 8.09 -23.35
N LYS A 296 -4.30 9.07 -23.31
CA LYS A 296 -3.91 10.48 -23.54
C LYS A 296 -3.26 11.04 -22.27
N LYS A 297 -1.97 11.32 -22.32
CA LYS A 297 -1.28 12.12 -21.31
C LYS A 297 -1.81 13.54 -21.39
N THR A 298 -2.63 13.94 -20.44
CA THR A 298 -2.91 15.37 -20.22
C THR A 298 -1.70 15.98 -19.52
N SER A 299 -0.84 16.67 -20.28
CA SER A 299 0.23 17.47 -19.71
C SER A 299 -0.38 18.68 -19.00
N VAL A 300 -0.26 18.73 -17.69
CA VAL A 300 -0.48 19.97 -16.92
C VAL A 300 0.74 20.83 -17.18
N LYS A 301 0.53 22.05 -17.75
CA LYS A 301 1.58 23.07 -17.84
C LYS A 301 2.03 23.43 -16.43
N PRO A 302 3.35 23.58 -16.19
CA PRO A 302 3.82 24.13 -14.92
C PRO A 302 3.37 25.58 -14.81
N LEU A 303 2.87 25.96 -13.63
CA LEU A 303 2.71 27.36 -13.21
C LEU A 303 4.06 27.91 -12.80
#